data_58b2ebc8a22ccd0e669800aeba91a221
#
_entry.id   58b2ebc8a22ccd0e669800aeba91a221
#
_cell.length_a   1.000
_cell.length_b   1.000
_cell.length_c   1.000
_cell.angle_alpha   90.00
_cell.angle_beta   90.00
_cell.angle_gamma   90.00
#
_symmetry.space_group_name_H-M   'P 1'
#
loop_
_entity.id
_entity.type
_entity.pdbx_description
1 polymer ?
#
loop_
_entity_poly.entity_id
_entity_poly.type
_entity_poly.pdbx_seq_one_letter_code
_entity_poly.pdbx_strand_id
1 'polypeptide(L)'
;NYPSQDLLRLLCLEAERHRALIIGEDLGTVPDGLREELAARNILGMRVLLFEQSNGHFHAPAHWPRDALATTTTHDLPSIRGWLASRDIYWRQAAGHRSDDYTHQDHQLRAQETRALHQALHEHGHATAEQMDDDQQLDASIAFIGSTPAPLVLLPLEDAMAATEQPNLPGPGDEHPNWRRRWAENADGMLDAPAVAHRLQRLQWARNLVEGLGHE
;
A
#
# COMPACT_ATOMS: atom_id res chain seq x y z
N ASN A 1 -26.67 13.59 13.41
CA ASN A 1 -26.49 12.19 13.82
C ASN A 1 -26.96 11.31 12.69
N TYR A 2 -26.07 10.47 12.20
CA TYR A 2 -26.40 9.44 11.20
C TYR A 2 -26.81 8.14 11.92
N PRO A 3 -27.76 7.37 11.40
CA PRO A 3 -28.12 6.06 11.93
C PRO A 3 -27.08 5.02 11.49
N SER A 4 -25.84 5.13 12.02
CA SER A 4 -24.68 4.36 11.57
C SER A 4 -24.93 2.85 11.59
N GLN A 5 -25.57 2.36 12.64
CA GLN A 5 -25.87 0.94 12.79
C GLN A 5 -26.82 0.41 11.69
N ASP A 6 -27.83 1.20 11.32
CA ASP A 6 -28.77 0.80 10.27
C ASP A 6 -28.12 0.87 8.89
N LEU A 7 -27.24 1.86 8.65
CA LEU A 7 -26.46 1.95 7.42
C LEU A 7 -25.52 0.74 7.26
N LEU A 8 -24.79 0.38 8.33
CA LEU A 8 -23.92 -0.79 8.31
C LEU A 8 -24.70 -2.11 8.12
N ARG A 9 -25.88 -2.25 8.75
CA ARG A 9 -26.75 -3.42 8.55
C ARG A 9 -27.24 -3.50 7.11
N LEU A 10 -27.66 -2.38 6.52
CA LEU A 10 -28.08 -2.32 5.13
C LEU A 10 -26.93 -2.70 4.19
N LEU A 11 -25.72 -2.18 4.44
CA LEU A 11 -24.54 -2.50 3.66
C LEU A 11 -24.24 -4.01 3.70
N CYS A 12 -24.27 -4.63 4.88
CA CYS A 12 -24.08 -6.08 5.02
C CYS A 12 -25.18 -6.88 4.30
N LEU A 13 -26.46 -6.45 4.39
CA LEU A 13 -27.56 -7.10 3.70
C LEU A 13 -27.36 -7.08 2.18
N GLU A 14 -26.98 -5.94 1.62
CA GLU A 14 -26.73 -5.82 0.18
C GLU A 14 -25.47 -6.60 -0.25
N ALA A 15 -24.42 -6.59 0.58
CA ALA A 15 -23.23 -7.40 0.32
C ALA A 15 -23.59 -8.91 0.23
N GLU A 16 -24.38 -9.42 1.16
CA GLU A 16 -24.83 -10.81 1.15
C GLU A 16 -25.71 -11.12 -0.08
N ARG A 17 -26.68 -10.25 -0.39
CA ARG A 17 -27.56 -10.40 -1.55
C ARG A 17 -26.81 -10.45 -2.88
N HIS A 18 -25.74 -9.67 -2.99
CA HIS A 18 -24.92 -9.55 -4.20
C HIS A 18 -23.66 -10.42 -4.16
N ARG A 19 -23.43 -11.20 -3.09
CA ARG A 19 -22.20 -11.99 -2.87
C ARG A 19 -20.96 -11.13 -3.05
N ALA A 20 -20.99 -9.92 -2.50
CA ALA A 20 -19.92 -8.95 -2.57
C ALA A 20 -19.12 -8.92 -1.26
N LEU A 21 -17.84 -8.68 -1.36
CA LEU A 21 -16.97 -8.35 -0.24
C LEU A 21 -16.92 -6.83 -0.09
N ILE A 22 -17.03 -6.34 1.13
CA ILE A 22 -16.93 -4.91 1.42
C ILE A 22 -15.56 -4.63 2.03
N ILE A 23 -14.89 -3.61 1.52
CA ILE A 23 -13.66 -3.07 2.05
C ILE A 23 -13.92 -1.62 2.42
N GLY A 24 -13.72 -1.28 3.69
CA GLY A 24 -13.79 0.08 4.20
C GLY A 24 -12.41 0.72 4.19
N GLU A 25 -12.27 1.86 3.54
CA GLU A 25 -11.07 2.66 3.67
C GLU A 25 -11.08 3.34 5.04
N ASP A 26 -10.30 2.81 5.97
CA ASP A 26 -10.15 3.28 7.36
C ASP A 26 -8.78 3.92 7.59
N LEU A 27 -8.27 4.63 6.58
CA LEU A 27 -7.02 5.37 6.64
C LEU A 27 -7.20 6.74 7.30
N GLY A 28 -6.16 7.24 7.97
CA GLY A 28 -6.19 8.54 8.64
C GLY A 28 -6.94 8.54 9.97
N THR A 29 -7.69 9.62 10.25
CA THR A 29 -8.44 9.78 11.51
C THR A 29 -9.74 9.00 11.47
N VAL A 30 -9.79 7.91 12.20
CA VAL A 30 -10.95 7.04 12.30
C VAL A 30 -11.58 7.17 13.68
N PRO A 31 -12.92 7.31 13.80
CA PRO A 31 -13.59 7.34 15.10
C PRO A 31 -13.29 6.08 15.94
N ASP A 32 -13.17 6.26 17.24
CA ASP A 32 -12.96 5.15 18.17
C ASP A 32 -14.08 4.12 18.04
N GLY A 33 -13.71 2.83 18.02
CA GLY A 33 -14.65 1.72 17.92
C GLY A 33 -15.15 1.41 16.51
N LEU A 34 -14.87 2.24 15.49
CA LEU A 34 -15.35 1.98 14.12
C LEU A 34 -14.70 0.74 13.52
N ARG A 35 -13.40 0.54 13.71
CA ARG A 35 -12.69 -0.64 13.17
C ARG A 35 -13.26 -1.94 13.73
N GLU A 36 -13.52 -1.98 15.03
CA GLU A 36 -14.14 -3.10 15.73
C GLU A 36 -15.56 -3.36 15.21
N GLU A 37 -16.32 -2.30 14.94
CA GLU A 37 -17.65 -2.41 14.36
C GLU A 37 -17.63 -2.96 12.92
N LEU A 38 -16.67 -2.55 12.11
CA LEU A 38 -16.47 -3.08 10.74
C LEU A 38 -16.05 -4.55 10.77
N ALA A 39 -15.05 -4.88 11.59
CA ALA A 39 -14.55 -6.26 11.76
C ALA A 39 -15.66 -7.22 12.24
N ALA A 40 -16.50 -6.80 13.21
CA ALA A 40 -17.63 -7.57 13.69
C ALA A 40 -18.69 -7.87 12.61
N ARG A 41 -18.61 -7.19 11.46
CA ARG A 41 -19.52 -7.36 10.31
C ARG A 41 -18.82 -7.96 9.08
N ASN A 42 -17.61 -8.46 9.24
CA ASN A 42 -16.77 -8.95 8.14
C ASN A 42 -16.54 -7.90 7.03
N ILE A 43 -16.52 -6.63 7.40
CA ILE A 43 -16.10 -5.55 6.52
C ILE A 43 -14.61 -5.37 6.74
N LEU A 44 -13.80 -5.61 5.70
CA LEU A 44 -12.35 -5.48 5.81
C LEU A 44 -11.94 -4.03 5.92
N GLY A 45 -10.95 -3.73 6.77
CA GLY A 45 -10.23 -2.46 6.73
C GLY A 45 -9.16 -2.45 5.63
N MET A 46 -8.36 -1.37 5.58
CA MET A 46 -7.18 -1.29 4.71
C MET A 46 -5.91 -1.13 5.54
N ARG A 47 -4.83 -1.78 5.09
CA ARG A 47 -3.47 -1.57 5.61
C ARG A 47 -2.54 -1.28 4.45
N VAL A 48 -1.84 -0.17 4.57
CA VAL A 48 -0.91 0.33 3.56
C VAL A 48 0.51 0.22 4.11
N LEU A 49 1.42 -0.41 3.37
CA LEU A 49 2.78 -0.66 3.81
C LEU A 49 3.44 0.58 4.43
N LEU A 50 3.35 1.72 3.74
CA LEU A 50 4.00 2.96 4.19
C LEU A 50 3.47 3.49 5.54
N PHE A 51 2.30 3.03 6.01
CA PHE A 51 1.69 3.44 7.27
C PHE A 51 1.87 2.40 8.39
N GLU A 52 2.19 1.16 8.04
CA GLU A 52 2.36 0.08 9.02
C GLU A 52 3.72 0.14 9.70
N GLN A 53 3.99 1.26 10.35
CA GLN A 53 5.21 1.53 11.10
C GLN A 53 4.91 2.31 12.39
N SER A 54 5.76 2.13 13.39
CA SER A 54 5.74 2.89 14.62
C SER A 54 7.15 3.05 15.18
N ASN A 55 7.44 4.20 15.78
CA ASN A 55 8.74 4.50 16.38
C ASN A 55 9.95 4.24 15.44
N GLY A 56 9.77 4.48 14.13
CA GLY A 56 10.81 4.27 13.12
C GLY A 56 11.05 2.81 12.73
N HIS A 57 10.12 1.90 13.01
CA HIS A 57 10.18 0.48 12.65
C HIS A 57 8.91 0.05 11.93
N PHE A 58 9.04 -0.66 10.82
CA PHE A 58 7.92 -1.30 10.12
C PHE A 58 7.43 -2.52 10.91
N HIS A 59 6.12 -2.69 10.97
CA HIS A 59 5.52 -3.82 11.66
C HIS A 59 5.78 -5.11 10.90
N ALA A 60 6.18 -6.17 11.61
CA ALA A 60 6.38 -7.49 11.02
C ALA A 60 5.12 -7.96 10.27
N PRO A 61 5.23 -8.60 9.11
CA PRO A 61 4.07 -9.08 8.34
C PRO A 61 3.10 -9.90 9.19
N ALA A 62 3.59 -10.76 10.06
CA ALA A 62 2.76 -11.61 10.92
C ALA A 62 1.88 -10.83 11.92
N HIS A 63 2.20 -9.57 12.20
CA HIS A 63 1.45 -8.72 13.12
C HIS A 63 0.35 -7.90 12.42
N TRP A 64 0.24 -7.98 11.11
CA TRP A 64 -0.84 -7.30 10.40
C TRP A 64 -2.19 -7.97 10.70
N PRO A 65 -3.29 -7.20 10.72
CA PRO A 65 -4.60 -7.73 11.05
C PRO A 65 -5.12 -8.69 9.96
N ARG A 66 -5.92 -9.68 10.41
CA ARG A 66 -6.58 -10.66 9.53
C ARG A 66 -7.90 -10.15 8.93
N ASP A 67 -8.39 -9.02 9.37
CA ASP A 67 -9.63 -8.37 8.96
C ASP A 67 -9.38 -7.13 8.10
N ALA A 68 -8.31 -7.15 7.33
CA ALA A 68 -7.94 -6.06 6.45
C ALA A 68 -7.46 -6.55 5.08
N LEU A 69 -7.57 -5.66 4.09
CA LEU A 69 -6.86 -5.74 2.83
C LEU A 69 -5.47 -5.14 3.02
N ALA A 70 -4.43 -5.82 2.56
CA ALA A 70 -3.06 -5.30 2.53
C ALA A 70 -2.71 -4.77 1.14
N THR A 71 -1.99 -3.64 1.09
CA THR A 71 -1.51 -3.04 -0.15
C THR A 71 -0.19 -2.31 0.07
N THR A 72 0.61 -2.12 -0.97
CA THR A 72 1.83 -1.31 -0.91
C THR A 72 1.51 0.16 -0.76
N THR A 73 0.55 0.67 -1.53
CA THR A 73 0.17 2.08 -1.59
C THR A 73 -1.29 2.25 -2.02
N THR A 74 -1.73 3.50 -2.20
CA THR A 74 -3.03 3.88 -2.80
C THR A 74 -2.82 4.89 -3.91
N HIS A 75 -3.89 5.25 -4.63
CA HIS A 75 -3.82 6.28 -5.68
C HIS A 75 -3.43 7.67 -5.16
N ASP A 76 -3.63 7.96 -3.89
CA ASP A 76 -3.33 9.24 -3.23
C ASP A 76 -1.93 9.29 -2.60
N LEU A 77 -1.20 8.20 -2.69
CA LEU A 77 0.14 8.05 -2.15
C LEU A 77 1.16 7.83 -3.28
N PRO A 78 2.45 8.07 -3.04
CA PRO A 78 3.48 7.69 -3.99
C PRO A 78 3.48 6.17 -4.16
N SER A 79 3.77 5.69 -5.38
CA SER A 79 4.21 4.31 -5.58
C SER A 79 5.48 4.04 -4.75
N ILE A 80 5.83 2.78 -4.49
CA ILE A 80 7.06 2.45 -3.75
C ILE A 80 8.29 3.04 -4.45
N ARG A 81 8.39 2.92 -5.79
CA ARG A 81 9.48 3.54 -6.56
C ARG A 81 9.48 5.07 -6.45
N GLY A 82 8.30 5.68 -6.50
CA GLY A 82 8.15 7.13 -6.32
C GLY A 82 8.54 7.58 -4.91
N TRP A 83 8.19 6.79 -3.91
CA TRP A 83 8.53 7.04 -2.51
C TRP A 83 10.04 6.93 -2.27
N LEU A 84 10.70 5.89 -2.78
CA LEU A 84 12.16 5.73 -2.71
C LEU A 84 12.88 6.89 -3.41
N ALA A 85 12.37 7.34 -4.56
CA ALA A 85 12.90 8.48 -5.30
C ALA A 85 12.48 9.85 -4.76
N SER A 86 11.71 9.91 -3.65
CA SER A 86 11.19 11.15 -3.05
C SER A 86 10.35 12.02 -4.02
N ARG A 87 9.65 11.38 -4.99
CA ARG A 87 8.85 12.10 -5.99
C ARG A 87 7.66 12.85 -5.39
N ASP A 88 7.06 12.31 -4.34
CA ASP A 88 5.99 12.96 -3.59
C ASP A 88 6.47 14.23 -2.86
N ILE A 89 7.70 14.22 -2.34
CA ILE A 89 8.32 15.41 -1.72
C ILE A 89 8.53 16.48 -2.80
N TYR A 90 9.11 16.10 -3.94
CA TYR A 90 9.27 17.00 -5.08
C TYR A 90 7.94 17.64 -5.51
N TRP A 91 6.89 16.84 -5.70
CA TRP A 91 5.60 17.36 -6.15
C TRP A 91 4.94 18.26 -5.12
N ARG A 92 5.01 17.94 -3.83
CA ARG A 92 4.51 18.81 -2.75
C ARG A 92 5.22 20.16 -2.70
N GLN A 93 6.53 20.18 -2.93
CA GLN A 93 7.29 21.41 -3.05
C GLN A 93 6.89 22.19 -4.32
N ALA A 94 6.89 21.54 -5.47
CA ALA A 94 6.53 22.14 -6.75
C ALA A 94 5.10 22.72 -6.78
N ALA A 95 4.17 22.09 -6.09
CA ALA A 95 2.81 22.56 -5.92
C ALA A 95 2.65 23.65 -4.82
N GLY A 96 3.75 24.08 -4.19
CA GLY A 96 3.70 25.10 -3.14
C GLY A 96 3.09 24.62 -1.82
N HIS A 97 2.86 23.33 -1.65
CA HIS A 97 2.29 22.75 -0.41
C HIS A 97 3.33 22.66 0.72
N ARG A 98 4.61 22.85 0.42
CA ARG A 98 5.74 22.80 1.37
C ARG A 98 6.75 23.91 1.07
N SER A 99 7.27 24.55 2.12
CA SER A 99 8.43 25.44 2.00
C SER A 99 9.74 24.67 1.97
N ASP A 100 10.83 25.31 1.54
CA ASP A 100 12.15 24.69 1.42
C ASP A 100 12.68 24.09 2.73
N ASP A 101 12.46 24.77 3.86
CA ASP A 101 12.89 24.27 5.18
C ASP A 101 12.22 22.94 5.53
N TYR A 102 10.91 22.83 5.31
CA TYR A 102 10.16 21.59 5.55
C TYR A 102 10.52 20.50 4.54
N THR A 103 10.81 20.87 3.29
CA THR A 103 11.26 19.92 2.26
C THR A 103 12.56 19.23 2.67
N HIS A 104 13.51 19.96 3.26
CA HIS A 104 14.75 19.36 3.77
C HIS A 104 14.49 18.36 4.89
N GLN A 105 13.60 18.69 5.82
CA GLN A 105 13.19 17.78 6.90
C GLN A 105 12.49 16.52 6.35
N ASP A 106 11.61 16.68 5.36
CA ASP A 106 10.91 15.58 4.69
C ASP A 106 11.91 14.61 4.02
N HIS A 107 12.99 15.11 3.39
CA HIS A 107 14.05 14.27 2.84
C HIS A 107 14.86 13.53 3.91
N GLN A 108 15.16 14.19 5.06
CA GLN A 108 15.84 13.52 6.16
C GLN A 108 14.98 12.39 6.75
N LEU A 109 13.68 12.63 6.94
CA LEU A 109 12.73 11.63 7.39
C LEU A 109 12.66 10.47 6.40
N ARG A 110 12.50 10.75 5.09
CA ARG A 110 12.49 9.74 4.04
C ARG A 110 13.73 8.84 4.08
N ALA A 111 14.89 9.42 4.27
CA ALA A 111 16.12 8.64 4.39
C ALA A 111 16.14 7.72 5.63
N GLN A 112 15.48 8.10 6.72
CA GLN A 112 15.30 7.24 7.90
C GLN A 112 14.29 6.13 7.62
N GLU A 113 13.13 6.47 7.07
CA GLU A 113 12.08 5.52 6.72
C GLU A 113 12.55 4.47 5.69
N THR A 114 13.32 4.90 4.68
CA THR A 114 13.90 3.98 3.69
C THR A 114 14.84 2.97 4.34
N ARG A 115 15.69 3.41 5.28
CA ARG A 115 16.55 2.50 6.03
C ARG A 115 15.74 1.54 6.90
N ALA A 116 14.68 2.03 7.56
CA ALA A 116 13.80 1.21 8.37
C ALA A 116 13.07 0.16 7.54
N LEU A 117 12.58 0.53 6.35
CA LEU A 117 11.97 -0.43 5.41
C LEU A 117 13.00 -1.49 4.98
N HIS A 118 14.17 -1.07 4.55
CA HIS A 118 15.25 -1.99 4.15
C HIS A 118 15.59 -2.98 5.28
N GLN A 119 15.71 -2.50 6.52
CA GLN A 119 15.93 -3.34 7.69
C GLN A 119 14.80 -4.35 7.89
N ALA A 120 13.53 -3.92 7.83
CA ALA A 120 12.39 -4.82 7.98
C ALA A 120 12.36 -5.89 6.87
N LEU A 121 12.68 -5.54 5.63
CA LEU A 121 12.77 -6.49 4.53
C LEU A 121 13.86 -7.55 4.77
N HIS A 122 14.99 -7.17 5.37
CA HIS A 122 16.03 -8.10 5.78
C HIS A 122 15.61 -9.01 6.93
N GLU A 123 15.08 -8.43 8.00
CA GLU A 123 14.68 -9.16 9.21
C GLU A 123 13.63 -10.22 8.93
N HIS A 124 12.79 -9.99 7.93
CA HIS A 124 11.70 -10.91 7.55
C HIS A 124 12.00 -11.75 6.29
N GLY A 125 13.26 -11.79 5.85
CA GLY A 125 13.72 -12.71 4.80
C GLY A 125 13.26 -12.36 3.38
N HIS A 126 12.88 -11.11 3.13
CA HIS A 126 12.46 -10.65 1.80
C HIS A 126 13.59 -9.97 1.01
N ALA A 127 14.64 -9.49 1.70
CA ALA A 127 15.79 -8.91 1.05
C ALA A 127 16.63 -9.99 0.35
N THR A 128 17.05 -9.69 -0.88
CA THR A 128 17.84 -10.60 -1.72
C THR A 128 19.35 -10.33 -1.65
N ALA A 129 19.73 -9.16 -1.13
CA ALA A 129 21.12 -8.74 -0.98
C ALA A 129 21.26 -7.76 0.19
N GLU A 130 22.48 -7.61 0.73
CA GLU A 130 22.77 -6.65 1.80
C GLU A 130 22.47 -5.20 1.37
N GLN A 131 22.73 -4.89 0.09
CA GLN A 131 22.32 -3.63 -0.53
C GLN A 131 21.40 -3.95 -1.71
N MET A 132 20.22 -3.35 -1.71
CA MET A 132 19.23 -3.51 -2.76
C MET A 132 19.08 -2.20 -3.53
N ASP A 133 18.99 -2.29 -4.85
CA ASP A 133 18.52 -1.18 -5.67
C ASP A 133 17.01 -0.96 -5.50
N ASP A 134 16.48 0.10 -6.10
CA ASP A 134 15.07 0.47 -5.95
C ASP A 134 14.12 -0.60 -6.50
N ASP A 135 14.47 -1.32 -7.58
CA ASP A 135 13.64 -2.40 -8.12
C ASP A 135 13.62 -3.60 -7.18
N GLN A 136 14.77 -3.96 -6.62
CA GLN A 136 14.89 -5.02 -5.63
C GLN A 136 14.12 -4.68 -4.35
N GLN A 137 14.14 -3.41 -3.90
CA GLN A 137 13.36 -2.96 -2.75
C GLN A 137 11.85 -3.00 -3.03
N LEU A 138 11.42 -2.61 -4.23
CA LEU A 138 10.03 -2.75 -4.66
C LEU A 138 9.59 -4.22 -4.66
N ASP A 139 10.37 -5.10 -5.29
CA ASP A 139 10.08 -6.54 -5.37
C ASP A 139 10.02 -7.19 -3.99
N ALA A 140 10.92 -6.79 -3.08
CA ALA A 140 10.93 -7.23 -1.68
C ALA A 140 9.70 -6.71 -0.90
N SER A 141 9.29 -5.46 -1.13
CA SER A 141 8.10 -4.86 -0.52
C SER A 141 6.81 -5.56 -0.97
N ILE A 142 6.74 -5.96 -2.23
CA ILE A 142 5.61 -6.74 -2.77
C ILE A 142 5.55 -8.13 -2.09
N ALA A 143 6.67 -8.81 -1.93
CA ALA A 143 6.72 -10.08 -1.21
C ALA A 143 6.39 -9.91 0.28
N PHE A 144 6.82 -8.81 0.90
CA PHE A 144 6.54 -8.47 2.29
C PHE A 144 5.03 -8.37 2.56
N ILE A 145 4.29 -7.57 1.77
CA ILE A 145 2.83 -7.49 1.92
C ILE A 145 2.15 -8.83 1.59
N GLY A 146 2.69 -9.60 0.65
CA GLY A 146 2.23 -10.94 0.32
C GLY A 146 2.32 -11.91 1.48
N SER A 147 3.29 -11.75 2.38
CA SER A 147 3.50 -12.60 3.55
C SER A 147 2.65 -12.23 4.79
N THR A 148 1.78 -11.22 4.66
CA THR A 148 0.85 -10.85 5.73
C THR A 148 -0.32 -11.84 5.85
N PRO A 149 -0.96 -11.96 7.02
CA PRO A 149 -2.13 -12.81 7.21
C PRO A 149 -3.43 -12.18 6.65
N ALA A 150 -3.36 -11.04 6.00
CA ALA A 150 -4.49 -10.37 5.38
C ALA A 150 -5.17 -11.29 4.35
N PRO A 151 -6.51 -11.44 4.34
CA PRO A 151 -7.20 -12.34 3.42
C PRO A 151 -7.13 -11.88 1.96
N LEU A 152 -6.92 -10.57 1.76
CA LEU A 152 -6.74 -9.97 0.45
C LEU A 152 -5.46 -9.14 0.41
N VAL A 153 -4.74 -9.25 -0.71
CA VAL A 153 -3.61 -8.38 -1.02
C VAL A 153 -3.84 -7.77 -2.39
N LEU A 154 -3.80 -6.44 -2.46
CA LEU A 154 -3.85 -5.70 -3.72
C LEU A 154 -2.45 -5.17 -4.06
N LEU A 155 -2.07 -5.35 -5.30
CA LEU A 155 -0.88 -4.72 -5.87
C LEU A 155 -1.35 -3.61 -6.83
N PRO A 156 -1.11 -2.32 -6.50
CA PRO A 156 -1.39 -1.23 -7.42
C PRO A 156 -0.64 -1.39 -8.73
N LEU A 157 -1.27 -1.00 -9.83
CA LEU A 157 -0.67 -1.11 -11.16
C LEU A 157 0.63 -0.31 -11.26
N GLU A 158 0.70 0.83 -10.58
CA GLU A 158 1.89 1.68 -10.49
C GLU A 158 3.08 0.90 -9.91
N ASP A 159 2.86 0.13 -8.86
CA ASP A 159 3.91 -0.70 -8.27
C ASP A 159 4.21 -1.94 -9.11
N ALA A 160 3.20 -2.56 -9.70
CA ALA A 160 3.42 -3.66 -10.63
C ALA A 160 4.30 -3.24 -11.82
N MET A 161 4.09 -2.03 -12.35
CA MET A 161 4.84 -1.45 -13.46
C MET A 161 6.12 -0.71 -13.03
N ALA A 162 6.42 -0.63 -11.73
CA ALA A 162 7.53 0.15 -11.18
C ALA A 162 7.50 1.63 -11.57
N ALA A 163 6.32 2.21 -11.69
CA ALA A 163 6.17 3.63 -11.97
C ALA A 163 6.70 4.48 -10.80
N THR A 164 7.27 5.63 -11.12
CA THR A 164 7.75 6.59 -10.12
C THR A 164 6.73 7.69 -9.82
N GLU A 165 5.73 7.84 -10.68
CA GLU A 165 4.76 8.90 -10.60
C GLU A 165 3.43 8.38 -10.04
N GLN A 166 2.90 9.05 -9.01
CA GLN A 166 1.60 8.70 -8.44
C GLN A 166 0.44 9.20 -9.33
N PRO A 167 -0.71 8.51 -9.32
CA PRO A 167 -1.88 8.93 -10.10
C PRO A 167 -2.46 10.25 -9.65
N ASN A 168 -2.48 10.49 -8.36
CA ASN A 168 -3.09 11.66 -7.74
C ASN A 168 -2.20 12.24 -6.65
N LEU A 169 -2.08 13.56 -6.59
CA LEU A 169 -1.52 14.31 -5.48
C LEU A 169 -2.68 15.01 -4.76
N PRO A 170 -3.05 14.60 -3.54
CA PRO A 170 -4.09 15.25 -2.78
C PRO A 170 -3.76 16.72 -2.49
N GLY A 171 -4.74 17.59 -2.65
CA GLY A 171 -4.63 19.02 -2.39
C GLY A 171 -5.21 19.87 -3.51
N PRO A 172 -5.35 21.19 -3.28
CA PRO A 172 -5.78 22.10 -4.33
C PRO A 172 -4.63 22.39 -5.30
N GLY A 173 -4.95 22.54 -6.59
CA GLY A 173 -4.03 22.97 -7.62
C GLY A 173 -3.99 22.03 -8.83
N ASP A 174 -3.46 22.57 -9.92
CA ASP A 174 -3.32 21.88 -11.21
C ASP A 174 -1.85 21.54 -11.52
N GLU A 175 -0.95 21.72 -10.58
CA GLU A 175 0.50 21.56 -10.76
C GLU A 175 0.90 20.11 -11.00
N HIS A 176 0.20 19.19 -10.36
CA HIS A 176 0.37 17.75 -10.62
C HIS A 176 -0.67 17.29 -11.65
N PRO A 177 -0.27 16.46 -12.64
CA PRO A 177 -1.19 15.97 -13.68
C PRO A 177 -2.13 14.87 -13.16
N ASN A 178 -2.93 15.18 -12.12
CA ASN A 178 -3.86 14.26 -11.48
C ASN A 178 -4.77 13.59 -12.51
N TRP A 179 -4.81 12.25 -12.49
CA TRP A 179 -5.66 11.41 -13.36
C TRP A 179 -5.46 11.59 -14.85
N ARG A 180 -4.35 12.21 -15.29
CA ARG A 180 -4.07 12.53 -16.71
C ARG A 180 -2.95 11.69 -17.29
N ARG A 181 -2.21 10.95 -16.46
CA ARG A 181 -1.11 10.09 -16.93
C ARG A 181 -1.67 8.90 -17.70
N ARG A 182 -0.98 8.54 -18.76
CA ARG A 182 -1.30 7.36 -19.57
C ARG A 182 -0.08 6.46 -19.60
N TRP A 183 -0.33 5.17 -19.61
CA TRP A 183 0.70 4.18 -19.83
C TRP A 183 1.14 4.22 -21.30
N ALA A 184 2.42 3.97 -21.55
CA ALA A 184 2.95 3.87 -22.91
C ALA A 184 2.55 2.55 -23.56
N GLU A 185 2.39 1.50 -22.74
CA GLU A 185 2.01 0.15 -23.14
C GLU A 185 0.50 0.03 -23.33
N ASN A 186 0.10 -0.88 -24.22
CA ASN A 186 -1.30 -1.28 -24.34
C ASN A 186 -1.71 -2.14 -23.12
N ALA A 187 -2.93 -1.94 -22.63
CA ALA A 187 -3.46 -2.68 -21.48
C ALA A 187 -3.43 -4.20 -21.69
N ASP A 188 -3.63 -4.67 -22.91
CA ASP A 188 -3.68 -6.10 -23.24
C ASP A 188 -2.38 -6.87 -22.96
N GLY A 189 -1.23 -6.21 -22.92
CA GLY A 189 0.08 -6.84 -22.72
C GLY A 189 0.80 -6.40 -21.43
N MET A 190 0.24 -5.47 -20.66
CA MET A 190 0.93 -4.89 -19.50
C MET A 190 1.31 -5.93 -18.45
N LEU A 191 0.40 -6.87 -18.16
CA LEU A 191 0.62 -7.88 -17.14
C LEU A 191 1.56 -9.03 -17.62
N ASP A 192 1.76 -9.15 -18.91
CA ASP A 192 2.65 -10.15 -19.52
C ASP A 192 4.12 -9.65 -19.62
N ALA A 193 4.35 -8.36 -19.34
CA ALA A 193 5.71 -7.83 -19.33
C ALA A 193 6.57 -8.61 -18.31
N PRO A 194 7.79 -9.05 -18.67
CA PRO A 194 8.59 -9.94 -17.80
C PRO A 194 8.78 -9.43 -16.37
N ALA A 195 9.01 -8.13 -16.20
CA ALA A 195 9.18 -7.54 -14.88
C ALA A 195 7.88 -7.56 -14.05
N VAL A 196 6.72 -7.33 -14.69
CA VAL A 196 5.41 -7.39 -14.04
C VAL A 196 5.08 -8.83 -13.67
N ALA A 197 5.26 -9.76 -14.60
CA ALA A 197 5.06 -11.19 -14.35
C ALA A 197 5.94 -11.68 -13.18
N HIS A 198 7.20 -11.22 -13.11
CA HIS A 198 8.09 -11.52 -11.98
C HIS A 198 7.50 -11.02 -10.63
N ARG A 199 7.02 -9.78 -10.56
CA ARG A 199 6.43 -9.20 -9.34
C ARG A 199 5.17 -9.96 -8.91
N LEU A 200 4.30 -10.29 -9.86
CA LEU A 200 3.11 -11.09 -9.58
C LEU A 200 3.46 -12.49 -9.06
N GLN A 201 4.49 -13.13 -9.62
CA GLN A 201 4.98 -14.44 -9.15
C GLN A 201 5.57 -14.32 -7.73
N ARG A 202 6.32 -13.26 -7.41
CA ARG A 202 6.83 -13.04 -6.06
C ARG A 202 5.70 -12.85 -5.05
N LEU A 203 4.68 -12.06 -5.41
CA LEU A 203 3.49 -11.90 -4.58
C LEU A 203 2.80 -13.25 -4.33
N GLN A 204 2.53 -14.00 -5.39
CA GLN A 204 1.88 -15.31 -5.29
C GLN A 204 2.70 -16.31 -4.46
N TRP A 205 4.01 -16.33 -4.64
CA TRP A 205 4.90 -17.18 -3.85
C TRP A 205 4.82 -16.85 -2.36
N ALA A 206 4.87 -15.55 -1.99
CA ALA A 206 4.75 -15.12 -0.61
C ALA A 206 3.38 -15.51 -0.01
N ARG A 207 2.30 -15.39 -0.78
CA ARG A 207 0.95 -15.82 -0.37
C ARG A 207 0.88 -17.31 -0.08
N ASN A 208 1.42 -18.15 -0.98
CA ASN A 208 1.41 -19.61 -0.83
C ASN A 208 2.14 -20.07 0.46
N LEU A 209 3.19 -19.36 0.88
CA LEU A 209 3.89 -19.67 2.13
C LEU A 209 2.98 -19.45 3.36
N VAL A 210 2.19 -18.38 3.37
CA VAL A 210 1.25 -18.08 4.46
C VAL A 210 0.11 -19.12 4.51
N GLU A 211 -0.44 -19.48 3.35
CA GLU A 211 -1.53 -20.46 3.24
C GLU A 211 -1.05 -21.87 3.65
N GLY A 212 0.19 -22.24 3.29
CA GLY A 212 0.78 -23.54 3.69
C GLY A 212 1.01 -23.68 5.21
N LEU A 213 1.29 -22.59 5.92
CA LEU A 213 1.47 -22.57 7.36
C LEU A 213 0.13 -22.61 8.13
N GLY A 214 -0.99 -22.36 7.47
CA GLY A 214 -2.34 -22.35 8.08
C GLY A 214 -3.02 -23.73 8.11
N HIS A 215 -2.39 -24.78 7.60
CA HIS A 215 -2.94 -26.13 7.49
C HIS A 215 -2.23 -27.16 8.39
N GLU A 216 -1.30 -26.74 9.26
CA GLU A 216 -0.69 -27.58 10.33
C GLU A 216 -1.33 -27.22 11.71
#